data_d884ede13875a0bc6ddd9b44d95744ee
#
_entry.id   d884ede13875a0bc6ddd9b44d95744ee
#
_cell.length_a   1.000
_cell.length_b   1.000
_cell.length_c   1.000
_cell.angle_alpha   90.00
_cell.angle_beta   90.00
_cell.angle_gamma   90.00
#
_symmetry.space_group_name_H-M   'P 1'
#
loop_
_entity.id
_entity.type
_entity.pdbx_description
1 polymer ?
#
loop_
_entity_poly.entity_id
_entity_poly.type
_entity_poly.pdbx_seq_one_letter_code
_entity_poly.pdbx_strand_id
1 'polypeptide(L)' 'MQALQPNSTLQGGKYRIIKRLGQGDFGITYLAENTMLEGKVAIKEFFLKNIASVTMPLAT' A
#
# COMPACT_ATOMS: atom_id res chain seq x y z
N MET A 1 -5.25 8.13 12.70
CA MET A 1 -5.11 7.95 11.25
C MET A 1 -5.97 6.78 10.79
N GLN A 2 -6.70 6.95 9.73
CA GLN A 2 -7.53 5.87 9.18
C GLN A 2 -6.74 5.02 8.22
N ALA A 3 -7.01 3.72 8.23
CA ALA A 3 -6.42 2.80 7.26
C ALA A 3 -6.94 3.12 5.86
N LEU A 4 -6.10 2.87 4.86
CA LEU A 4 -6.51 3.01 3.47
C LEU A 4 -7.55 1.93 3.14
N GLN A 5 -8.56 2.32 2.41
CA GLN A 5 -9.65 1.41 2.05
C GLN A 5 -9.31 0.64 0.77
N PRO A 6 -9.87 -0.58 0.60
CA PRO A 6 -9.75 -1.27 -0.68
C PRO A 6 -10.24 -0.38 -1.82
N ASN A 7 -9.57 -0.48 -2.95
CA ASN A 7 -9.82 0.29 -4.17
C ASN A 7 -9.41 1.76 -4.09
N SER A 8 -8.92 2.25 -2.95
CA SER A 8 -8.33 3.58 -2.93
C SER A 8 -7.00 3.55 -3.70
N THR A 9 -6.61 4.70 -4.23
CA THR A 9 -5.40 4.79 -5.04
C THR A 9 -4.39 5.74 -4.41
N LEU A 10 -3.13 5.55 -4.79
CA LEU A 10 -2.02 6.38 -4.35
C LEU A 10 -1.23 6.85 -5.57
N GLN A 11 -0.53 7.97 -5.39
CA GLN A 11 0.37 8.52 -6.41
C GLN A 11 -0.33 8.71 -7.75
N GLY A 12 -1.48 9.38 -7.72
CA GLY A 12 -2.20 9.71 -8.95
C GLY A 12 -2.80 8.50 -9.64
N GLY A 13 -3.11 7.45 -8.89
CA GLY A 13 -3.72 6.24 -9.45
C GLY A 13 -2.72 5.17 -9.83
N LYS A 14 -1.43 5.39 -9.58
CA LYS A 14 -0.41 4.41 -9.92
C LYS A 14 -0.55 3.11 -9.15
N TYR A 15 -0.98 3.19 -7.90
CA TYR A 15 -1.17 2.02 -7.05
C TYR A 15 -2.61 1.98 -6.56
N ARG A 16 -3.20 0.80 -6.58
CA ARG A 16 -4.56 0.58 -6.06
C ARG A 16 -4.48 -0.41 -4.91
N ILE A 17 -5.01 -0.03 -3.76
CA ILE A 17 -5.02 -0.88 -2.57
C ILE A 17 -5.98 -2.05 -2.78
N ILE A 18 -5.50 -3.27 -2.54
CA ILE A 18 -6.33 -4.47 -2.60
C ILE A 18 -6.85 -4.83 -1.22
N LYS A 19 -5.96 -4.96 -0.24
CA LYS A 19 -6.35 -5.28 1.13
C LYS A 19 -5.21 -4.97 2.08
N ARG A 20 -5.54 -4.89 3.36
CA ARG A 20 -4.54 -4.76 4.42
C ARG A 20 -3.94 -6.12 4.69
N LEU A 21 -2.61 -6.18 4.78
CA LEU A 21 -1.88 -7.41 5.11
C LEU A 21 -1.58 -7.50 6.60
N GLY A 22 -1.29 -6.38 7.24
CA GLY A 22 -0.97 -6.39 8.64
C GLY A 22 -0.82 -4.99 9.20
N GLN A 23 -0.77 -4.90 10.52
CA GLN A 23 -0.62 -3.63 11.22
C GLN A 23 0.28 -3.84 12.41
N GLY A 24 1.28 -2.98 12.56
CA GLY A 24 2.18 -2.98 13.70
C GLY A 24 2.18 -1.63 14.38
N ASP A 25 3.16 -1.43 15.27
CA ASP A 25 3.25 -0.19 16.04
C ASP A 25 3.63 1.01 15.20
N PHE A 26 4.29 0.79 14.07
CA PHE A 26 4.83 1.87 13.25
C PHE A 26 4.00 2.16 12.01
N GLY A 27 3.12 1.26 11.64
CA GLY A 27 2.34 1.49 10.45
C GLY A 27 1.52 0.29 10.01
N ILE A 28 0.97 0.40 8.81
CA ILE A 28 0.12 -0.61 8.22
C ILE A 28 0.73 -1.05 6.90
N THR A 29 0.72 -2.36 6.64
CA THR A 29 1.19 -2.93 5.37
C THR A 29 -0.01 -3.36 4.55
N TYR A 30 -0.01 -2.99 3.27
CA TYR A 30 -1.09 -3.29 2.33
C TYR A 30 -0.57 -4.10 1.17
N LEU A 31 -1.43 -4.96 0.65
CA LEU A 31 -1.27 -5.52 -0.69
C LEU A 31 -1.89 -4.52 -1.66
N ALA A 32 -1.14 -4.17 -2.69
CA ALA A 32 -1.61 -3.24 -3.69
C ALA A 32 -1.21 -3.71 -5.08
N GLU A 33 -1.79 -3.11 -6.08
CA GLU A 33 -1.49 -3.40 -7.47
C GLU A 33 -0.94 -2.15 -8.14
N ASN A 34 0.15 -2.33 -8.91
CA ASN A 34 0.61 -1.29 -9.81
C ASN A 34 -0.33 -1.31 -11.03
N THR A 35 -1.11 -0.26 -11.19
CA THR A 35 -2.17 -0.25 -12.20
C THR A 35 -1.64 -0.23 -13.62
N MET A 36 -0.41 0.21 -13.84
CA MET A 36 0.17 0.25 -15.18
C MET A 36 0.88 -1.05 -15.54
N LEU A 37 1.56 -1.66 -14.57
CA LEU A 37 2.35 -2.86 -14.80
C LEU A 37 1.63 -4.13 -14.38
N GLU A 38 0.46 -4.01 -13.78
CA GLU A 38 -0.37 -5.12 -13.30
C GLU A 38 0.36 -6.03 -12.32
N GLY A 39 1.40 -5.52 -11.68
CA GLY A 39 2.15 -6.26 -10.68
C GLY A 39 1.65 -5.97 -9.28
N LYS A 40 1.82 -6.96 -8.38
CA LYS A 40 1.50 -6.77 -6.97
C LYS A 40 2.69 -6.17 -6.24
N VAL A 41 2.41 -5.29 -5.29
CA VAL A 41 3.44 -4.67 -4.45
C VAL A 41 2.96 -4.65 -3.01
N ALA A 42 3.90 -4.53 -2.09
CA ALA A 42 3.60 -4.26 -0.69
C ALA A 42 3.84 -2.78 -0.44
N ILE A 43 2.87 -2.12 0.17
CA ILE A 43 2.99 -0.72 0.53
C ILE A 43 2.88 -0.60 2.04
N LYS A 44 3.83 0.10 2.65
CA LYS A 44 3.80 0.34 4.08
C LYS A 44 3.54 1.80 4.36
N GLU A 45 2.49 2.07 5.14
CA GLU A 45 2.15 3.41 5.58
C GLU A 45 2.63 3.60 7.01
N PHE A 46 3.45 4.61 7.23
CA PHE A 46 4.06 4.88 8.53
C PHE A 46 3.23 5.92 9.28
N PHE A 47 2.84 5.58 10.52
CA PHE A 47 2.00 6.47 11.33
C PHE A 47 2.71 7.79 11.68
N LEU A 48 3.97 7.71 12.07
CA LEU A 48 4.67 8.88 12.59
C LEU A 48 4.84 9.99 11.57
N LYS A 49 4.99 9.63 10.31
CA LYS A 49 5.24 10.62 9.26
C LYS A 49 4.08 10.73 8.28
N ASN A 50 3.08 9.91 8.48
CA ASN A 50 1.93 9.87 7.57
C ASN A 50 2.34 9.70 6.11
N ILE A 51 3.33 8.84 5.90
CA ILE A 51 3.92 8.58 4.58
C ILE A 51 3.66 7.13 4.20
N ALA A 52 3.21 6.92 2.97
CA ALA A 52 3.11 5.59 2.39
C ALA A 52 4.34 5.34 1.53
N SER A 53 4.92 4.16 1.65
CA SER A 53 6.13 3.79 0.94
C SER A 53 5.95 2.42 0.30
N VAL A 54 6.27 2.32 -0.98
CA VAL A 54 6.27 1.03 -1.67
C VAL A 54 7.56 0.31 -1.27
N THR A 55 7.43 -0.84 -0.60
CA THR A 55 8.60 -1.52 -0.08
C THR A 55 9.27 -2.38 -1.15
N MET A 56 8.56 -3.34 -1.72
CA MET A 56 9.14 -4.22 -2.74
C MET A 56 8.02 -4.79 -3.60
N PRO A 57 8.30 -5.01 -4.91
CA PRO A 57 7.39 -5.80 -5.72
C PRO A 57 7.30 -7.20 -5.15
N LEU A 58 6.10 -7.74 -5.11
CA LEU A 58 5.90 -9.11 -4.66
C LEU A 58 6.12 -10.05 -5.84
N ALA A 59 6.70 -11.21 -5.55
CA ALA A 59 6.85 -12.24 -6.57
C ALA A 59 5.47 -12.71 -7.03
N THR A 60 5.33 -12.85 -8.32
CA THR A 60 4.08 -13.30 -8.91
C THR A 60 4.18 -14.74 -9.38
#